data_e0769e3a38eb2524a5f4458c3decaa6e
#
_entry.id   e0769e3a38eb2524a5f4458c3decaa6e
#
_cell.length_a   1.000
_cell.length_b   1.000
_cell.length_c   1.000
_cell.angle_alpha   90.00
_cell.angle_beta   90.00
_cell.angle_gamma   90.00
#
_symmetry.space_group_name_H-M   'P 1'
#
loop_
_entity.id
_entity.type
_entity.pdbx_description
1 polymer ?
#
loop_
_entity_poly.entity_id
_entity_poly.type
_entity_poly.pdbx_seq_one_letter_code
_entity_poly.pdbx_strand_id
1 'polypeptide(L)'
;KIMETISVAEAHGMNATVIHTVPWALDTLKKHREQNGSKLQWIICPTTSPVDTHKYVEHCRQLVDMGADALYFWGVHGDQFCTKPEVIARTVDAVKELGIPYGVGGHKLDVVKACEKAKVNNDFYIKTLHHHNYPSAKLGRGGDAMWCEEPNETVEFMKGVSKTWIAFKVMAAGAIPPRNAYTFAFQSGADFALSGMFDFEIPE
;
A
#
# COMPACT_ATOMS: atom_id res chain seq x y z
N LYS A 1 6.83 14.31 -18.31
CA LYS A 1 7.67 14.13 -17.11
C LYS A 1 7.23 12.91 -16.26
N ILE A 2 5.98 12.79 -15.78
CA ILE A 2 5.56 11.64 -14.94
C ILE A 2 5.80 10.30 -15.65
N MET A 3 5.42 10.17 -16.92
CA MET A 3 5.68 8.96 -17.71
C MET A 3 7.18 8.65 -17.84
N GLU A 4 8.02 9.66 -17.98
CA GLU A 4 9.49 9.50 -17.99
C GLU A 4 9.99 8.97 -16.64
N THR A 5 9.50 9.52 -15.54
CA THR A 5 9.82 9.02 -14.19
C THR A 5 9.44 7.55 -14.02
N ILE A 6 8.25 7.17 -14.50
CA ILE A 6 7.79 5.77 -14.47
C ILE A 6 8.70 4.89 -15.34
N SER A 7 9.06 5.34 -16.55
CA SER A 7 9.99 4.60 -17.43
C SER A 7 11.37 4.40 -16.79
N VAL A 8 11.88 5.42 -16.09
CA VAL A 8 13.15 5.31 -15.35
C VAL A 8 13.00 4.28 -14.22
N ALA A 9 11.89 4.31 -13.47
CA ALA A 9 11.61 3.37 -12.40
C ALA A 9 11.57 1.91 -12.93
N GLU A 10 10.84 1.67 -14.03
CA GLU A 10 10.79 0.35 -14.67
C GLU A 10 12.17 -0.12 -15.13
N ALA A 11 12.98 0.76 -15.73
CA ALA A 11 14.34 0.46 -16.17
C ALA A 11 15.27 0.07 -15.01
N HIS A 12 14.97 0.52 -13.77
CA HIS A 12 15.68 0.16 -12.54
C HIS A 12 15.02 -1.03 -11.79
N GLY A 13 14.08 -1.73 -12.43
CA GLY A 13 13.52 -2.96 -11.90
C GLY A 13 12.28 -2.79 -11.04
N MET A 14 11.71 -1.60 -10.94
CA MET A 14 10.42 -1.41 -10.28
C MET A 14 9.31 -2.01 -11.13
N ASN A 15 8.57 -2.97 -10.59
CA ASN A 15 7.61 -3.78 -11.34
C ASN A 15 6.14 -3.48 -10.99
N ALA A 16 5.90 -2.63 -10.00
CA ALA A 16 4.54 -2.25 -9.60
C ALA A 16 4.46 -0.79 -9.19
N THR A 17 3.28 -0.20 -9.38
CA THR A 17 2.93 1.11 -8.83
C THR A 17 1.69 1.00 -7.97
N VAL A 18 1.66 1.78 -6.89
CA VAL A 18 0.50 1.88 -6.00
C VAL A 18 -0.04 3.29 -6.08
N ILE A 19 -1.30 3.45 -6.45
CA ILE A 19 -1.91 4.77 -6.60
C ILE A 19 -3.34 4.83 -6.06
N HIS A 20 -3.80 6.05 -5.78
CA HIS A 20 -5.20 6.34 -5.52
C HIS A 20 -5.97 6.59 -6.82
N THR A 21 -7.31 6.52 -6.76
CA THR A 21 -8.22 6.79 -7.87
C THR A 21 -8.29 8.28 -8.21
N VAL A 22 -7.16 8.83 -8.63
CA VAL A 22 -7.04 10.22 -9.11
C VAL A 22 -7.08 10.19 -10.64
N PRO A 23 -8.06 10.83 -11.30
CA PRO A 23 -8.29 10.69 -12.74
C PRO A 23 -7.04 10.92 -13.60
N TRP A 24 -6.30 12.01 -13.35
CA TRP A 24 -5.09 12.32 -14.13
C TRP A 24 -3.98 11.26 -13.95
N ALA A 25 -3.90 10.62 -12.78
CA ALA A 25 -2.89 9.60 -12.51
C ALA A 25 -3.25 8.30 -13.24
N LEU A 26 -4.52 7.89 -13.20
CA LEU A 26 -5.03 6.73 -13.95
C LEU A 26 -4.84 6.92 -15.45
N ASP A 27 -5.19 8.09 -15.99
CA ASP A 27 -4.96 8.43 -17.40
C ASP A 27 -3.47 8.38 -17.78
N THR A 28 -2.59 8.81 -16.87
CA THR A 28 -1.14 8.75 -17.10
C THR A 28 -0.64 7.32 -17.17
N LEU A 29 -1.08 6.45 -16.26
CA LEU A 29 -0.72 5.03 -16.28
C LEU A 29 -1.24 4.33 -17.54
N LYS A 30 -2.48 4.61 -17.94
CA LYS A 30 -3.07 4.07 -19.16
C LYS A 30 -2.24 4.47 -20.38
N LYS A 31 -1.96 5.77 -20.54
CA LYS A 31 -1.12 6.28 -21.63
C LYS A 31 0.28 5.67 -21.61
N HIS A 32 0.87 5.52 -20.44
CA HIS A 32 2.18 4.92 -20.30
C HIS A 32 2.19 3.45 -20.76
N ARG A 33 1.19 2.66 -20.36
CA ARG A 33 1.02 1.27 -20.79
C ARG A 33 0.81 1.18 -22.31
N GLU A 34 -0.06 2.01 -22.88
CA GLU A 34 -0.39 2.00 -24.31
C GLU A 34 0.77 2.50 -25.20
N GLN A 35 1.46 3.58 -24.82
CA GLN A 35 2.47 4.22 -25.66
C GLN A 35 3.86 3.62 -25.48
N ASN A 36 4.21 3.16 -24.29
CA ASN A 36 5.55 2.66 -23.97
C ASN A 36 5.59 1.12 -23.84
N GLY A 37 4.45 0.42 -23.99
CA GLY A 37 4.38 -1.03 -23.82
C GLY A 37 4.71 -1.50 -22.40
N SER A 38 4.50 -0.63 -21.40
CA SER A 38 4.81 -0.91 -19.99
C SER A 38 4.09 -2.15 -19.47
N LYS A 39 4.82 -2.98 -18.72
CA LYS A 39 4.30 -4.14 -18.00
C LYS A 39 4.14 -3.88 -16.50
N LEU A 40 4.24 -2.61 -16.10
CA LEU A 40 4.09 -2.20 -14.70
C LEU A 40 2.74 -2.66 -14.17
N GLN A 41 2.75 -3.37 -13.07
CA GLN A 41 1.53 -3.79 -12.37
C GLN A 41 0.89 -2.59 -11.65
N TRP A 42 -0.42 -2.50 -11.73
CA TRP A 42 -1.17 -1.43 -11.09
C TRP A 42 -1.90 -1.95 -9.85
N ILE A 43 -1.47 -1.53 -8.69
CA ILE A 43 -2.16 -1.77 -7.41
C ILE A 43 -2.92 -0.49 -7.08
N ILE A 44 -4.25 -0.51 -7.25
CA ILE A 44 -5.05 0.71 -7.13
C ILE A 44 -5.84 0.72 -5.83
N CYS A 45 -5.87 1.90 -5.19
CA CYS A 45 -6.64 2.16 -3.98
C CYS A 45 -7.99 2.79 -4.31
N PRO A 46 -9.11 2.07 -4.23
CA PRO A 46 -10.43 2.69 -4.30
C PRO A 46 -10.65 3.62 -3.10
N THR A 47 -11.00 4.88 -3.37
CA THR A 47 -11.23 5.89 -2.32
C THR A 47 -12.70 6.06 -1.94
N THR A 48 -13.60 5.33 -2.61
CA THR A 48 -15.03 5.28 -2.27
C THR A 48 -15.22 4.72 -0.86
N SER A 49 -16.25 5.19 -0.16
CA SER A 49 -16.57 4.69 1.18
C SER A 49 -17.03 3.23 1.13
N PRO A 50 -16.47 2.33 1.96
CA PRO A 50 -16.86 0.92 2.03
C PRO A 50 -18.19 0.69 2.77
N VAL A 51 -18.80 1.73 3.33
CA VAL A 51 -20.10 1.65 4.03
C VAL A 51 -21.20 1.20 3.05
N ASP A 52 -21.21 1.76 1.85
CA ASP A 52 -22.06 1.30 0.74
C ASP A 52 -21.25 0.28 -0.09
N THR A 53 -21.36 -0.98 0.27
CA THR A 53 -20.62 -2.07 -0.37
C THR A 53 -20.94 -2.18 -1.86
N HIS A 54 -22.17 -1.92 -2.29
CA HIS A 54 -22.55 -2.01 -3.70
C HIS A 54 -21.82 -0.94 -4.54
N LYS A 55 -21.84 0.31 -4.11
CA LYS A 55 -21.10 1.39 -4.79
C LYS A 55 -19.60 1.17 -4.75
N TYR A 56 -19.09 0.60 -3.65
CA TYR A 56 -17.67 0.28 -3.53
C TYR A 56 -17.24 -0.78 -4.55
N VAL A 57 -17.99 -1.88 -4.66
CA VAL A 57 -17.72 -2.97 -5.61
C VAL A 57 -17.86 -2.49 -7.05
N GLU A 58 -18.85 -1.66 -7.35
CA GLU A 58 -19.01 -1.08 -8.67
C GLU A 58 -17.80 -0.22 -9.08
N HIS A 59 -17.30 0.59 -8.16
CA HIS A 59 -16.06 1.34 -8.38
C HIS A 59 -14.86 0.41 -8.58
N CYS A 60 -14.74 -0.64 -7.77
CA CYS A 60 -13.68 -1.66 -7.95
C CYS A 60 -13.76 -2.31 -9.33
N ARG A 61 -14.96 -2.67 -9.81
CA ARG A 61 -15.18 -3.24 -11.14
C ARG A 61 -14.67 -2.31 -12.25
N GLN A 62 -14.99 -1.02 -12.18
CA GLN A 62 -14.50 -0.02 -13.13
C GLN A 62 -12.95 0.04 -13.17
N LEU A 63 -12.30 -0.10 -12.01
CA LEU A 63 -10.84 -0.13 -11.93
C LEU A 63 -10.25 -1.41 -12.53
N VAL A 64 -10.91 -2.56 -12.32
CA VAL A 64 -10.53 -3.83 -12.96
C VAL A 64 -10.68 -3.72 -14.48
N ASP A 65 -11.81 -3.20 -14.97
CA ASP A 65 -12.05 -2.99 -16.40
C ASP A 65 -11.04 -2.02 -17.03
N MET A 66 -10.51 -1.08 -16.25
CA MET A 66 -9.45 -0.15 -16.66
C MET A 66 -8.07 -0.81 -16.73
N GLY A 67 -7.89 -2.00 -16.16
CA GLY A 67 -6.66 -2.78 -16.18
C GLY A 67 -5.85 -2.78 -14.87
N ALA A 68 -6.51 -2.60 -13.74
CA ALA A 68 -5.86 -2.83 -12.44
C ALA A 68 -5.43 -4.30 -12.31
N ASP A 69 -4.23 -4.53 -11.80
CA ASP A 69 -3.68 -5.87 -11.54
C ASP A 69 -3.97 -6.33 -10.12
N ALA A 70 -4.15 -5.40 -9.19
CA ALA A 70 -4.62 -5.64 -7.83
C ALA A 70 -5.32 -4.39 -7.27
N LEU A 71 -6.17 -4.60 -6.27
CA LEU A 71 -6.80 -3.51 -5.51
C LEU A 71 -6.53 -3.69 -4.02
N TYR A 72 -6.70 -2.65 -3.23
CA TYR A 72 -6.63 -2.78 -1.78
C TYR A 72 -7.57 -1.83 -1.04
N PHE A 73 -8.07 -2.29 0.09
CA PHE A 73 -8.86 -1.49 1.03
C PHE A 73 -7.99 -0.35 1.58
N TRP A 74 -8.43 0.89 1.40
CA TRP A 74 -7.64 2.07 1.73
C TRP A 74 -7.19 2.08 3.20
N GLY A 75 -5.92 2.39 3.46
CA GLY A 75 -5.35 2.37 4.81
C GLY A 75 -6.04 3.30 5.80
N VAL A 76 -6.56 4.44 5.34
CA VAL A 76 -7.38 5.35 6.17
C VAL A 76 -8.68 4.67 6.61
N HIS A 77 -9.34 3.97 5.70
CA HIS A 77 -10.52 3.17 6.04
C HIS A 77 -10.15 1.95 6.91
N GLY A 78 -8.99 1.33 6.67
CA GLY A 78 -8.46 0.28 7.54
C GLY A 78 -8.36 0.74 8.98
N ASP A 79 -7.71 1.88 9.22
CA ASP A 79 -7.56 2.48 10.54
C ASP A 79 -8.91 2.88 11.16
N GLN A 80 -9.86 3.33 10.35
CA GLN A 80 -11.20 3.71 10.79
C GLN A 80 -12.03 2.49 11.20
N PHE A 81 -11.92 1.39 10.46
CA PHE A 81 -12.76 0.20 10.63
C PHE A 81 -12.04 -0.96 11.36
N CYS A 82 -10.84 -0.77 11.91
CA CYS A 82 -10.15 -1.83 12.67
C CYS A 82 -10.95 -2.33 13.89
N THR A 83 -11.82 -1.48 14.46
CA THR A 83 -12.75 -1.88 15.54
C THR A 83 -14.04 -2.53 15.04
N LYS A 84 -14.26 -2.56 13.73
CA LYS A 84 -15.41 -3.15 13.04
C LYS A 84 -14.93 -4.02 11.87
N PRO A 85 -14.14 -5.08 12.14
CA PRO A 85 -13.50 -5.88 11.09
C PRO A 85 -14.52 -6.59 10.16
N GLU A 86 -15.77 -6.73 10.57
CA GLU A 86 -16.85 -7.23 9.73
C GLU A 86 -17.14 -6.35 8.51
N VAL A 87 -16.87 -5.03 8.60
CA VAL A 87 -16.97 -4.12 7.45
C VAL A 87 -15.85 -4.41 6.45
N ILE A 88 -14.63 -4.62 6.96
CA ILE A 88 -13.48 -4.96 6.12
C ILE A 88 -13.72 -6.33 5.47
N ALA A 89 -14.11 -7.35 6.25
CA ALA A 89 -14.34 -8.71 5.75
C ALA A 89 -15.39 -8.71 4.63
N ARG A 90 -16.56 -8.13 4.87
CA ARG A 90 -17.63 -8.04 3.87
C ARG A 90 -17.18 -7.38 2.57
N THR A 91 -16.39 -6.30 2.69
CA THR A 91 -15.90 -5.57 1.52
C THR A 91 -14.86 -6.40 0.76
N VAL A 92 -13.94 -7.04 1.47
CA VAL A 92 -12.93 -7.94 0.87
C VAL A 92 -13.62 -9.07 0.12
N ASP A 93 -14.56 -9.78 0.76
CA ASP A 93 -15.26 -10.91 0.14
C ASP A 93 -16.00 -10.48 -1.13
N ALA A 94 -16.71 -9.34 -1.08
CA ALA A 94 -17.46 -8.84 -2.22
C ALA A 94 -16.55 -8.40 -3.39
N VAL A 95 -15.37 -7.82 -3.13
CA VAL A 95 -14.43 -7.43 -4.18
C VAL A 95 -13.70 -8.64 -4.77
N LYS A 96 -13.41 -9.66 -3.97
CA LYS A 96 -12.75 -10.87 -4.46
C LYS A 96 -13.58 -11.66 -5.48
N GLU A 97 -14.88 -11.47 -5.51
CA GLU A 97 -15.74 -12.00 -6.58
C GLU A 97 -15.41 -11.45 -7.98
N LEU A 98 -14.66 -10.33 -8.04
CA LEU A 98 -14.15 -9.79 -9.31
C LEU A 98 -12.95 -10.57 -9.88
N GLY A 99 -12.41 -11.56 -9.14
CA GLY A 99 -11.31 -12.41 -9.58
C GLY A 99 -9.93 -11.72 -9.57
N ILE A 100 -9.75 -10.65 -8.80
CA ILE A 100 -8.51 -9.89 -8.70
C ILE A 100 -7.93 -10.01 -7.29
N PRO A 101 -6.58 -10.01 -7.11
CA PRO A 101 -5.97 -9.92 -5.79
C PRO A 101 -6.43 -8.66 -5.05
N TYR A 102 -6.81 -8.84 -3.78
CA TYR A 102 -7.30 -7.74 -2.96
C TYR A 102 -6.62 -7.70 -1.59
N GLY A 103 -5.96 -6.57 -1.31
CA GLY A 103 -5.24 -6.33 -0.06
C GLY A 103 -6.00 -5.49 0.95
N VAL A 104 -5.41 -5.37 2.14
CA VAL A 104 -5.87 -4.43 3.17
C VAL A 104 -4.73 -3.49 3.56
N GLY A 105 -4.98 -2.18 3.49
CA GLY A 105 -4.07 -1.14 3.94
C GLY A 105 -4.33 -0.75 5.40
N GLY A 106 -3.27 -0.35 6.13
CA GLY A 106 -3.39 0.18 7.48
C GLY A 106 -2.12 0.86 7.95
N HIS A 107 -2.27 1.96 8.70
CA HIS A 107 -1.17 2.60 9.40
C HIS A 107 -1.00 1.96 10.79
N LYS A 108 -2.12 1.70 11.49
CA LYS A 108 -2.12 1.05 12.79
C LYS A 108 -1.91 -0.46 12.67
N LEU A 109 -1.18 -1.04 13.62
CA LEU A 109 -1.04 -2.49 13.71
C LEU A 109 -2.38 -3.18 14.00
N ASP A 110 -3.28 -2.50 14.69
CA ASP A 110 -4.62 -2.99 15.04
C ASP A 110 -5.44 -3.40 13.80
N VAL A 111 -5.19 -2.80 12.64
CA VAL A 111 -5.84 -3.21 11.38
C VAL A 111 -5.49 -4.66 11.05
N VAL A 112 -4.20 -4.99 11.06
CA VAL A 112 -3.73 -6.34 10.75
C VAL A 112 -4.21 -7.32 11.82
N LYS A 113 -4.06 -6.96 13.11
CA LYS A 113 -4.55 -7.78 14.24
C LYS A 113 -6.04 -8.10 14.13
N ALA A 114 -6.85 -7.10 13.80
CA ALA A 114 -8.29 -7.26 13.65
C ALA A 114 -8.63 -8.16 12.45
N CYS A 115 -7.96 -7.95 11.30
CA CYS A 115 -8.18 -8.78 10.11
C CYS A 115 -7.75 -10.24 10.33
N GLU A 116 -6.60 -10.48 10.94
CA GLU A 116 -6.14 -11.86 11.24
C GLU A 116 -7.07 -12.56 12.25
N LYS A 117 -7.49 -11.86 13.30
CA LYS A 117 -8.46 -12.38 14.28
C LYS A 117 -9.81 -12.71 13.64
N ALA A 118 -10.29 -11.87 12.73
CA ALA A 118 -11.54 -12.06 12.02
C ALA A 118 -11.41 -12.99 10.80
N LYS A 119 -10.19 -13.48 10.50
CA LYS A 119 -9.90 -14.34 9.35
C LYS A 119 -10.36 -13.70 8.02
N VAL A 120 -10.10 -12.41 7.86
CA VAL A 120 -10.42 -11.69 6.61
C VAL A 120 -9.68 -12.34 5.46
N ASN A 121 -10.36 -12.56 4.34
CA ASN A 121 -9.86 -13.30 3.17
C ASN A 121 -9.07 -12.40 2.19
N ASN A 122 -8.29 -11.45 2.70
CA ASN A 122 -7.41 -10.63 1.88
C ASN A 122 -6.13 -11.38 1.49
N ASP A 123 -5.55 -11.02 0.34
CA ASP A 123 -4.36 -11.68 -0.21
C ASP A 123 -3.06 -11.07 0.33
N PHE A 124 -3.05 -9.78 0.64
CA PHE A 124 -1.86 -9.08 1.11
C PHE A 124 -2.20 -7.92 2.06
N TYR A 125 -1.17 -7.40 2.72
CA TYR A 125 -1.25 -6.19 3.52
C TYR A 125 -0.34 -5.10 2.96
N ILE A 126 -0.83 -3.84 2.94
CA ILE A 126 0.02 -2.65 2.82
C ILE A 126 0.06 -2.00 4.20
N LYS A 127 1.14 -2.27 4.96
CA LYS A 127 1.29 -1.83 6.34
C LYS A 127 2.49 -0.92 6.50
N THR A 128 2.28 0.25 7.12
CA THR A 128 3.38 1.16 7.44
C THR A 128 4.43 0.48 8.31
N LEU A 129 5.69 0.68 7.94
CA LEU A 129 6.84 0.23 8.72
C LEU A 129 8.00 1.19 8.56
N HIS A 130 8.52 1.70 9.66
CA HIS A 130 9.81 2.38 9.75
C HIS A 130 10.31 2.31 11.19
N HIS A 131 11.63 2.31 11.39
CA HIS A 131 12.22 2.40 12.71
C HIS A 131 12.15 3.84 13.26
N HIS A 132 12.49 4.04 14.53
CA HIS A 132 12.53 5.36 15.18
C HIS A 132 13.96 5.89 15.40
N ASN A 133 14.95 5.31 14.75
CA ASN A 133 16.34 5.74 14.86
C ASN A 133 16.65 6.86 13.85
N TYR A 134 15.99 8.00 14.00
CA TYR A 134 16.24 9.23 13.24
C TYR A 134 15.88 10.45 14.08
N PRO A 135 16.51 11.63 13.85
CA PRO A 135 16.39 12.80 14.75
C PRO A 135 14.95 13.29 14.96
N SER A 136 14.14 13.36 13.91
CA SER A 136 12.76 13.87 13.98
C SER A 136 11.78 12.90 14.67
N ALA A 137 12.12 11.64 14.88
CA ALA A 137 11.31 10.68 15.64
C ALA A 137 11.11 11.12 17.11
N LYS A 138 12.05 11.90 17.65
CA LYS A 138 12.01 12.40 19.03
C LYS A 138 11.05 13.57 19.24
N LEU A 139 10.54 14.18 18.18
CA LEU A 139 9.67 15.37 18.27
C LEU A 139 8.21 15.05 18.61
N GLY A 140 7.88 13.76 18.79
CA GLY A 140 6.57 13.32 19.23
C GLY A 140 5.49 13.32 18.14
N ARG A 141 4.28 12.97 18.54
CA ARG A 141 3.10 12.89 17.68
C ARG A 141 2.78 14.24 17.04
N GLY A 142 2.76 14.33 15.72
CA GLY A 142 2.34 15.52 15.00
C GLY A 142 3.21 15.94 13.83
N GLY A 143 4.30 15.22 13.54
CA GLY A 143 5.07 15.42 12.32
C GLY A 143 4.74 14.34 11.28
N ASP A 144 4.87 14.67 10.01
CA ASP A 144 4.65 13.75 8.87
C ASP A 144 5.59 12.54 8.86
N ALA A 145 6.49 12.42 9.82
CA ALA A 145 7.51 11.38 9.91
C ALA A 145 7.17 10.21 10.84
N MET A 146 6.08 10.26 11.62
CA MET A 146 5.72 9.22 12.60
C MET A 146 4.41 8.53 12.22
N TRP A 147 4.52 7.46 11.47
CA TRP A 147 3.39 6.68 10.98
C TRP A 147 3.33 5.25 11.53
N CYS A 148 4.45 4.69 11.95
CA CYS A 148 4.55 3.41 12.63
C CYS A 148 4.85 3.68 14.10
N GLU A 149 3.84 3.68 14.96
CA GLU A 149 3.99 4.02 16.38
C GLU A 149 4.82 2.95 17.12
N GLU A 150 4.60 1.66 16.81
CA GLU A 150 5.23 0.53 17.49
C GLU A 150 5.95 -0.40 16.47
N PRO A 151 7.13 0.02 15.94
CA PRO A 151 7.81 -0.76 14.90
C PRO A 151 8.22 -2.16 15.36
N ASN A 152 8.72 -2.31 16.60
CA ASN A 152 9.14 -3.62 17.11
C ASN A 152 7.96 -4.58 17.28
N GLU A 153 6.83 -4.09 17.81
CA GLU A 153 5.61 -4.87 17.93
C GLU A 153 5.04 -5.24 16.55
N THR A 154 5.11 -4.29 15.60
CA THR A 154 4.70 -4.55 14.20
C THR A 154 5.53 -5.68 13.60
N VAL A 155 6.85 -5.62 13.71
CA VAL A 155 7.74 -6.66 13.19
C VAL A 155 7.45 -8.01 13.84
N GLU A 156 7.33 -8.05 15.16
CA GLU A 156 7.08 -9.29 15.88
C GLU A 156 5.73 -9.92 15.50
N PHE A 157 4.68 -9.12 15.40
CA PHE A 157 3.38 -9.60 14.99
C PHE A 157 3.37 -10.12 13.55
N MET A 158 4.00 -9.37 12.63
CA MET A 158 4.03 -9.72 11.21
C MET A 158 4.78 -11.03 10.92
N LYS A 159 5.70 -11.47 11.77
CA LYS A 159 6.33 -12.80 11.66
C LYS A 159 5.34 -13.96 11.69
N GLY A 160 4.21 -13.78 12.36
CA GLY A 160 3.14 -14.77 12.43
C GLY A 160 2.10 -14.66 11.29
N VAL A 161 2.19 -13.66 10.44
CA VAL A 161 1.27 -13.43 9.33
C VAL A 161 1.80 -14.09 8.07
N SER A 162 1.02 -15.00 7.49
CA SER A 162 1.41 -15.75 6.27
C SER A 162 1.11 -15.02 4.96
N LYS A 163 0.36 -13.93 5.01
CA LYS A 163 -0.02 -13.14 3.84
C LYS A 163 1.12 -12.22 3.44
N THR A 164 1.25 -11.97 2.14
CA THR A 164 2.23 -11.03 1.59
C THR A 164 2.16 -9.68 2.29
N TRP A 165 3.30 -9.16 2.70
CA TRP A 165 3.45 -7.88 3.35
C TRP A 165 4.22 -6.88 2.48
N ILE A 166 3.53 -5.82 2.05
CA ILE A 166 4.12 -4.66 1.39
C ILE A 166 4.37 -3.59 2.48
N ALA A 167 5.63 -3.37 2.83
CA ALA A 167 5.99 -2.32 3.79
C ALA A 167 5.81 -0.94 3.15
N PHE A 168 5.12 -0.04 3.86
CA PHE A 168 4.78 1.31 3.37
C PHE A 168 5.36 2.40 4.26
N LYS A 169 5.64 3.57 3.68
CA LYS A 169 6.24 4.74 4.36
C LYS A 169 7.60 4.44 5.01
N VAL A 170 8.34 3.53 4.41
CA VAL A 170 9.60 3.00 4.98
C VAL A 170 10.66 4.08 5.23
N MET A 171 10.66 5.15 4.44
CA MET A 171 11.59 6.29 4.59
C MET A 171 11.09 7.37 5.57
N ALA A 172 9.95 7.18 6.25
CA ALA A 172 9.40 8.15 7.21
C ALA A 172 9.41 9.59 6.64
N ALA A 173 8.79 9.79 5.46
CA ALA A 173 8.76 11.05 4.70
C ALA A 173 10.16 11.63 4.38
N GLY A 174 11.14 10.77 4.11
CA GLY A 174 12.52 11.16 3.78
C GLY A 174 13.43 11.36 4.99
N ALA A 175 12.93 11.13 6.22
CA ALA A 175 13.74 11.23 7.44
C ALA A 175 14.74 10.07 7.59
N ILE A 176 14.50 8.95 6.89
CA ILE A 176 15.37 7.78 6.86
C ILE A 176 15.93 7.62 5.45
N PRO A 177 17.26 7.58 5.30
CA PRO A 177 17.89 7.35 3.99
C PRO A 177 17.40 6.05 3.34
N PRO A 178 17.23 5.99 1.99
CA PRO A 178 16.65 4.84 1.28
C PRO A 178 17.30 3.51 1.68
N ARG A 179 18.64 3.42 1.63
CA ARG A 179 19.35 2.20 1.97
C ARG A 179 19.01 1.68 3.38
N ASN A 180 18.94 2.56 4.37
CA ASN A 180 18.62 2.16 5.74
C ASN A 180 17.15 1.72 5.85
N ALA A 181 16.25 2.46 5.19
CA ALA A 181 14.83 2.18 5.17
C ALA A 181 14.52 0.81 4.57
N TYR A 182 15.06 0.52 3.39
CA TYR A 182 14.86 -0.77 2.73
C TYR A 182 15.53 -1.92 3.47
N THR A 183 16.75 -1.71 3.96
CA THR A 183 17.43 -2.72 4.78
C THR A 183 16.59 -3.10 6.00
N PHE A 184 16.05 -2.11 6.72
CA PHE A 184 15.19 -2.36 7.87
C PHE A 184 13.90 -3.08 7.46
N ALA A 185 13.22 -2.66 6.39
CA ALA A 185 11.97 -3.26 5.95
C ALA A 185 12.14 -4.75 5.59
N PHE A 186 13.15 -5.08 4.77
CA PHE A 186 13.37 -6.46 4.33
C PHE A 186 13.94 -7.35 5.46
N GLN A 187 14.83 -6.84 6.31
CA GLN A 187 15.29 -7.58 7.49
C GLN A 187 14.18 -7.83 8.51
N SER A 188 13.14 -6.99 8.50
CA SER A 188 11.94 -7.16 9.32
C SER A 188 10.93 -8.17 8.76
N GLY A 189 11.20 -8.73 7.57
CA GLY A 189 10.37 -9.75 6.94
C GLY A 189 9.33 -9.23 5.95
N ALA A 190 9.41 -7.97 5.53
CA ALA A 190 8.55 -7.48 4.45
C ALA A 190 8.92 -8.15 3.12
N ASP A 191 7.92 -8.58 2.35
CA ASP A 191 8.12 -9.19 1.03
C ASP A 191 8.42 -8.13 -0.04
N PHE A 192 7.81 -6.95 0.11
CA PHE A 192 7.96 -5.81 -0.78
C PHE A 192 8.03 -4.50 0.00
N ALA A 193 8.58 -3.46 -0.62
CA ALA A 193 8.59 -2.11 -0.08
C ALA A 193 7.93 -1.14 -1.07
N LEU A 194 7.11 -0.23 -0.54
CA LEU A 194 6.44 0.83 -1.29
C LEU A 194 6.99 2.19 -0.87
N SER A 195 7.54 2.93 -1.83
CA SER A 195 8.11 4.25 -1.61
C SER A 195 7.65 5.25 -2.67
N GLY A 196 7.44 6.49 -2.24
CA GLY A 196 7.38 7.65 -3.13
C GLY A 196 8.80 8.20 -3.31
N MET A 197 9.13 8.62 -4.53
CA MET A 197 10.44 9.18 -4.85
C MET A 197 10.35 10.14 -6.04
N PHE A 198 11.33 11.01 -6.15
CA PHE A 198 11.53 11.81 -7.35
C PHE A 198 12.38 11.06 -8.37
N ASP A 199 12.32 11.50 -9.63
CA ASP A 199 13.05 10.88 -10.74
C ASP A 199 14.57 10.81 -10.52
N PHE A 200 15.14 11.82 -9.88
CA PHE A 200 16.58 11.88 -9.56
C PHE A 200 17.00 10.98 -8.37
N GLU A 201 16.05 10.49 -7.60
CA GLU A 201 16.29 9.58 -6.46
C GLU A 201 16.25 8.10 -6.87
N ILE A 202 15.69 7.78 -8.04
CA ILE A 202 15.48 6.39 -8.48
C ILE A 202 16.80 5.60 -8.64
N PRO A 203 17.90 6.19 -9.14
CA PRO A 203 19.16 5.47 -9.32
C PRO A 203 19.93 5.16 -8.03
N GLU A 204 19.57 5.77 -6.89
CA GLU A 204 20.24 5.61 -5.59
C GLU A 204 19.74 4.36 -4.85
#